data_5740985bf35f009dee26abe0ba0db942
#
_entry.id   5740985bf35f009dee26abe0ba0db942
#
_cell.length_a   1.000
_cell.length_b   1.000
_cell.length_c   1.000
_cell.angle_alpha   90.00
_cell.angle_beta   90.00
_cell.angle_gamma   90.00
#
_symmetry.space_group_name_H-M   'P 1'
#
loop_
_entity.id
_entity.type
_entity.pdbx_description
1 polymer ?
#
loop_
_entity_poly.entity_id
_entity_poly.type
_entity_poly.pdbx_seq_one_letter_code
_entity_poly.pdbx_strand_id
1 'polypeptide(L)'
;MLSRIEANLRTFKPAYNELPERRASVLIPLLEREGQTLLLLTKRSEKLRSHSGQVSFPGGKQDEQDQSSLDTALREAREEIGLESKSVRILGCLDQIISLHFYLVTPYVGLIPSDFEAKVDSVETESVFEVPLEFFLDSKHHWSEVLNHREYPVISHHFKFQHYDIWGLTAKLILRLLEVGLQHQPDYPIHHPQAPPWMEMAQHFDGTEESLSAEIKQSK
;
A
#
# COMPACT_ATOMS: atom_id res chain seq x y z
N MET A 1 -14.10 -10.25 10.30
CA MET A 1 -13.31 -9.09 9.84
C MET A 1 -13.59 -8.80 8.37
N LEU A 2 -13.41 -9.76 7.48
CA LEU A 2 -13.58 -9.61 6.01
C LEU A 2 -14.95 -9.02 5.61
N SER A 3 -16.05 -9.52 6.16
CA SER A 3 -17.40 -9.03 5.83
C SER A 3 -17.58 -7.53 6.11
N ARG A 4 -16.92 -7.01 7.16
CA ARG A 4 -16.94 -5.58 7.49
C ARG A 4 -16.15 -4.77 6.47
N ILE A 5 -14.98 -5.27 6.08
CA ILE A 5 -14.13 -4.65 5.04
C ILE A 5 -14.91 -4.57 3.72
N GLU A 6 -15.52 -5.67 3.31
CA GLU A 6 -16.32 -5.73 2.08
C GLU A 6 -17.49 -4.74 2.11
N ALA A 7 -18.23 -4.67 3.22
CA ALA A 7 -19.36 -3.76 3.36
C ALA A 7 -18.93 -2.29 3.28
N ASN A 8 -17.83 -1.93 3.93
CA ASN A 8 -17.32 -0.57 3.94
C ASN A 8 -16.72 -0.17 2.57
N LEU A 9 -15.94 -1.05 1.94
CA LEU A 9 -15.38 -0.78 0.62
C LEU A 9 -16.45 -0.62 -0.46
N ARG A 10 -17.58 -1.35 -0.36
CA ARG A 10 -18.68 -1.23 -1.31
C ARG A 10 -19.29 0.17 -1.35
N THR A 11 -19.30 0.88 -0.23
CA THR A 11 -19.86 2.23 -0.10
C THR A 11 -18.81 3.33 -0.17
N PHE A 12 -17.54 2.96 -0.07
CA PHE A 12 -16.44 3.91 -0.13
C PHE A 12 -16.31 4.50 -1.54
N LYS A 13 -16.06 5.80 -1.60
CA LYS A 13 -15.81 6.53 -2.83
C LYS A 13 -14.37 7.01 -2.81
N PRO A 14 -13.47 6.31 -3.51
CA PRO A 14 -12.07 6.69 -3.53
C PRO A 14 -11.86 8.04 -4.21
N ALA A 15 -10.91 8.81 -3.71
CA ALA A 15 -10.43 10.00 -4.38
C ALA A 15 -9.55 9.61 -5.57
N TYR A 16 -9.77 10.26 -6.71
CA TYR A 16 -8.98 10.08 -7.92
C TYR A 16 -8.24 11.38 -8.24
N ASN A 17 -7.00 11.23 -8.68
CA ASN A 17 -6.14 12.30 -9.13
C ASN A 17 -5.86 12.16 -10.64
N GLU A 18 -5.67 13.26 -11.33
CA GLU A 18 -5.33 13.24 -12.76
C GLU A 18 -3.82 13.23 -13.00
N LEU A 19 -3.06 13.77 -12.08
CA LEU A 19 -1.59 13.84 -12.11
C LEU A 19 -0.98 12.96 -11.02
N PRO A 20 0.23 12.43 -11.23
CA PRO A 20 1.07 12.50 -12.43
C PRO A 20 0.63 11.53 -13.53
N GLU A 21 1.15 11.72 -14.75
CA GLU A 21 0.88 10.84 -15.92
C GLU A 21 1.44 9.42 -15.72
N ARG A 22 2.49 9.28 -14.91
CA ARG A 22 3.11 7.97 -14.61
C ARG A 22 2.20 7.18 -13.68
N ARG A 23 1.61 6.12 -14.19
CA ARG A 23 0.63 5.30 -13.47
C ARG A 23 1.21 3.96 -13.04
N ALA A 24 0.76 3.52 -11.88
CA ALA A 24 1.03 2.20 -11.35
C ALA A 24 -0.22 1.69 -10.63
N SER A 25 -0.29 0.39 -10.42
CA SER A 25 -1.39 -0.20 -9.65
C SER A 25 -0.89 -1.36 -8.81
N VAL A 26 -1.52 -1.57 -7.68
CA VAL A 26 -1.23 -2.69 -6.79
C VAL A 26 -2.51 -3.43 -6.44
N LEU A 27 -2.40 -4.72 -6.26
CA LEU A 27 -3.43 -5.54 -5.65
C LEU A 27 -3.11 -5.71 -4.17
N ILE A 28 -4.08 -5.46 -3.31
CA ILE A 28 -4.04 -5.76 -1.88
C ILE A 28 -4.82 -7.07 -1.68
N PRO A 29 -4.15 -8.23 -1.71
CA PRO A 29 -4.84 -9.52 -1.66
C PRO A 29 -5.19 -9.86 -0.20
N LEU A 30 -6.47 -10.10 0.03
CA LEU A 30 -7.00 -10.67 1.28
C LEU A 30 -7.40 -12.11 1.06
N LEU A 31 -7.19 -12.95 2.06
CA LEU A 31 -7.68 -14.32 2.08
C LEU A 31 -8.12 -14.72 3.49
N GLU A 32 -8.94 -15.76 3.59
CA GLU A 32 -9.36 -16.31 4.87
C GLU A 32 -8.80 -17.72 5.04
N ARG A 33 -8.04 -17.93 6.12
CA ARG A 33 -7.58 -19.27 6.54
C ARG A 33 -7.82 -19.44 8.02
N GLU A 34 -8.34 -20.59 8.39
CA GLU A 34 -8.57 -20.97 9.80
C GLU A 34 -9.36 -19.91 10.59
N GLY A 35 -10.29 -19.22 9.93
CA GLY A 35 -11.11 -18.16 10.54
C GLY A 35 -10.40 -16.81 10.69
N GLN A 36 -9.17 -16.68 10.21
CA GLN A 36 -8.43 -15.42 10.20
C GLN A 36 -8.45 -14.77 8.82
N THR A 37 -8.56 -13.44 8.79
CA THR A 37 -8.33 -12.65 7.58
C THR A 37 -6.85 -12.34 7.48
N LEU A 38 -6.23 -12.77 6.41
CA LEU A 38 -4.80 -12.59 6.15
C LEU A 38 -4.59 -11.61 5.01
N LEU A 39 -3.48 -10.90 5.07
CA LEU A 39 -2.97 -10.01 4.03
C LEU A 39 -1.76 -10.67 3.39
N LEU A 40 -1.76 -10.81 2.06
CA LEU A 40 -0.64 -11.39 1.34
C LEU A 40 0.31 -10.29 0.85
N LEU A 41 1.59 -10.47 1.10
CA LEU A 41 2.67 -9.56 0.75
C LEU A 41 3.80 -10.30 0.03
N THR A 42 4.55 -9.56 -0.78
CA THR A 42 5.76 -10.03 -1.46
C THR A 42 7.00 -9.37 -0.87
N LYS A 43 8.12 -10.08 -0.84
CA LYS A 43 9.45 -9.51 -0.66
C LYS A 43 10.15 -9.50 -2.00
N ARG A 44 10.57 -8.33 -2.45
CA ARG A 44 11.32 -8.18 -3.69
C ARG A 44 12.72 -8.80 -3.57
N SER A 45 13.20 -9.33 -4.69
CA SER A 45 14.54 -9.94 -4.76
C SER A 45 15.64 -8.92 -4.43
N GLU A 46 16.59 -9.32 -3.60
CA GLU A 46 17.77 -8.50 -3.28
C GLU A 46 18.71 -8.27 -4.46
N LYS A 47 18.52 -9.02 -5.55
CA LYS A 47 19.31 -8.89 -6.78
C LYS A 47 18.85 -7.73 -7.68
N LEU A 48 17.70 -7.14 -7.41
CA LEU A 48 17.17 -6.04 -8.20
C LEU A 48 17.93 -4.74 -7.93
N ARG A 49 18.07 -3.89 -8.97
CA ARG A 49 18.75 -2.58 -8.87
C ARG A 49 17.95 -1.53 -8.10
N SER A 50 16.63 -1.70 -8.00
CA SER A 50 15.73 -0.76 -7.34
C SER A 50 14.78 -1.49 -6.41
N HIS A 51 14.50 -0.90 -5.24
CA HIS A 51 13.59 -1.46 -4.24
C HIS A 51 13.97 -2.88 -3.76
N SER A 52 15.27 -3.17 -3.80
CA SER A 52 15.84 -4.45 -3.37
C SER A 52 15.44 -4.79 -1.94
N GLY A 53 14.95 -6.01 -1.72
CA GLY A 53 14.56 -6.50 -0.39
C GLY A 53 13.32 -5.85 0.23
N GLN A 54 12.66 -4.90 -0.45
CA GLN A 54 11.48 -4.23 0.08
C GLN A 54 10.27 -5.15 0.07
N VAL A 55 9.43 -4.98 1.09
CA VAL A 55 8.12 -5.62 1.16
C VAL A 55 7.10 -4.76 0.45
N SER A 56 6.32 -5.37 -0.45
CA SER A 56 5.29 -4.69 -1.23
C SER A 56 4.04 -5.54 -1.41
N PHE A 57 2.99 -4.92 -1.87
CA PHE A 57 1.90 -5.62 -2.51
C PHE A 57 2.30 -6.01 -3.94
N PRO A 58 1.74 -7.10 -4.49
CA PRO A 58 1.87 -7.38 -5.92
C PRO A 58 1.40 -6.19 -6.75
N GLY A 59 2.22 -5.75 -7.70
CA GLY A 59 1.88 -4.61 -8.50
C GLY A 59 3.06 -3.94 -9.18
N GLY A 60 2.76 -3.06 -10.12
CA GLY A 60 3.76 -2.40 -10.93
C GLY A 60 3.22 -1.27 -11.78
N LYS A 61 4.02 -0.91 -12.78
CA LYS A 61 3.71 0.17 -13.71
C LYS A 61 2.64 -0.26 -14.71
N GLN A 62 1.81 0.69 -15.09
CA GLN A 62 0.88 0.47 -16.19
C GLN A 62 1.64 0.29 -17.49
N ASP A 63 1.33 -0.81 -18.19
CA ASP A 63 1.82 -1.10 -19.55
C ASP A 63 0.85 -0.54 -20.59
N GLU A 64 1.33 -0.32 -21.81
CA GLU A 64 0.49 0.14 -22.95
C GLU A 64 -0.62 -0.85 -23.31
N GLN A 65 -0.46 -2.12 -22.98
CA GLN A 65 -1.45 -3.18 -23.20
C GLN A 65 -2.54 -3.23 -22.13
N ASP A 66 -2.32 -2.60 -20.99
CA ASP A 66 -3.30 -2.56 -19.90
C ASP A 66 -4.45 -1.60 -20.25
N GLN A 67 -5.67 -2.12 -20.34
CA GLN A 67 -6.86 -1.32 -20.68
C GLN A 67 -7.32 -0.45 -19.51
N SER A 68 -6.94 -0.83 -18.30
CA SER A 68 -7.28 -0.12 -17.07
C SER A 68 -6.22 -0.30 -15.98
N SER A 69 -6.26 0.53 -14.95
CA SER A 69 -5.43 0.35 -13.76
C SER A 69 -5.72 -0.97 -13.03
N LEU A 70 -6.93 -1.52 -13.14
CA LEU A 70 -7.25 -2.83 -12.60
C LEU A 70 -6.53 -3.94 -13.38
N ASP A 71 -6.48 -3.84 -14.71
CA ASP A 71 -5.75 -4.82 -15.53
C ASP A 71 -4.26 -4.84 -15.16
N THR A 72 -3.66 -3.67 -14.92
CA THR A 72 -2.30 -3.57 -14.41
C THR A 72 -2.12 -4.36 -13.11
N ALA A 73 -2.97 -4.11 -12.10
CA ALA A 73 -2.85 -4.78 -10.80
C ALA A 73 -2.99 -6.30 -10.91
N LEU A 74 -3.91 -6.77 -11.76
CA LEU A 74 -4.16 -8.21 -11.96
C LEU A 74 -3.07 -8.87 -12.80
N ARG A 75 -2.53 -8.19 -13.82
CA ARG A 75 -1.41 -8.68 -14.64
C ARG A 75 -0.17 -8.87 -13.77
N GLU A 76 0.20 -7.85 -13.02
CA GLU A 76 1.36 -7.87 -12.13
C GLU A 76 1.23 -8.97 -11.06
N ALA A 77 0.03 -9.13 -10.45
CA ALA A 77 -0.19 -10.19 -9.49
C ALA A 77 -0.05 -11.60 -10.12
N ARG A 78 -0.45 -11.76 -11.38
CA ARG A 78 -0.24 -13.01 -12.11
C ARG A 78 1.24 -13.25 -12.40
N GLU A 79 1.98 -12.22 -12.80
CA GLU A 79 3.41 -12.30 -13.14
C GLU A 79 4.27 -12.56 -11.90
N GLU A 80 4.03 -11.82 -10.80
CA GLU A 80 4.84 -11.92 -9.59
C GLU A 80 4.57 -13.15 -8.72
N ILE A 81 3.29 -13.55 -8.62
CA ILE A 81 2.88 -14.60 -7.66
C ILE A 81 2.01 -15.72 -8.26
N GLY A 82 1.77 -15.70 -9.58
CA GLY A 82 0.95 -16.70 -10.27
C GLY A 82 -0.54 -16.63 -9.96
N LEU A 83 -1.04 -15.49 -9.50
CA LEU A 83 -2.45 -15.31 -9.15
C LEU A 83 -3.29 -15.03 -10.40
N GLU A 84 -4.11 -16.00 -10.79
CA GLU A 84 -5.01 -15.86 -11.94
C GLU A 84 -6.08 -14.80 -11.71
N SER A 85 -6.22 -13.85 -12.63
CA SER A 85 -7.17 -12.73 -12.53
C SER A 85 -8.62 -13.17 -12.26
N LYS A 86 -9.05 -14.28 -12.89
CA LYS A 86 -10.40 -14.87 -12.68
C LYS A 86 -10.66 -15.40 -11.27
N SER A 87 -9.60 -15.63 -10.51
CA SER A 87 -9.68 -16.11 -9.12
C SER A 87 -9.76 -14.96 -8.11
N VAL A 88 -9.65 -13.72 -8.56
CA VAL A 88 -9.70 -12.54 -7.70
C VAL A 88 -11.09 -11.93 -7.72
N ARG A 89 -11.71 -11.83 -6.56
CA ARG A 89 -12.95 -11.06 -6.38
C ARG A 89 -12.61 -9.67 -5.86
N ILE A 90 -12.71 -8.67 -6.70
CA ILE A 90 -12.47 -7.28 -6.31
C ILE A 90 -13.52 -6.82 -5.30
N LEU A 91 -13.08 -6.35 -4.14
CA LEU A 91 -13.91 -5.82 -3.06
C LEU A 91 -14.11 -4.32 -3.17
N GLY A 92 -13.12 -3.62 -3.72
CA GLY A 92 -13.13 -2.18 -3.93
C GLY A 92 -11.76 -1.63 -4.28
N CYS A 93 -11.69 -0.31 -4.32
CA CYS A 93 -10.46 0.46 -4.56
C CYS A 93 -10.29 1.45 -3.40
N LEU A 94 -9.06 1.69 -2.99
CA LEU A 94 -8.74 2.78 -2.06
C LEU A 94 -8.37 4.05 -2.83
N ASP A 95 -8.15 5.16 -2.11
CA ASP A 95 -7.70 6.39 -2.73
C ASP A 95 -6.38 6.20 -3.46
N GLN A 96 -6.24 6.90 -4.57
CA GLN A 96 -4.96 6.97 -5.28
C GLN A 96 -3.93 7.72 -4.44
N ILE A 97 -2.69 7.23 -4.47
CA ILE A 97 -1.59 7.81 -3.72
C ILE A 97 -0.43 8.12 -4.68
N ILE A 98 0.15 9.31 -4.55
CA ILE A 98 1.39 9.64 -5.26
C ILE A 98 2.56 9.06 -4.48
N SER A 99 3.34 8.21 -5.14
CA SER A 99 4.57 7.63 -4.56
C SER A 99 5.71 8.64 -4.57
N LEU A 100 6.75 8.41 -3.73
CA LEU A 100 7.98 9.23 -3.71
C LEU A 100 8.72 9.27 -5.07
N HIS A 101 8.41 8.34 -5.96
CA HIS A 101 8.95 8.30 -7.33
C HIS A 101 8.00 8.92 -8.37
N PHE A 102 6.99 9.68 -7.92
CA PHE A 102 6.01 10.35 -8.77
C PHE A 102 5.21 9.40 -9.67
N TYR A 103 4.82 8.25 -9.14
CA TYR A 103 3.78 7.40 -9.72
C TYR A 103 2.46 7.63 -9.02
N LEU A 104 1.41 7.79 -9.78
CA LEU A 104 0.04 7.73 -9.28
C LEU A 104 -0.33 6.24 -9.12
N VAL A 105 -0.38 5.78 -7.88
CA VAL A 105 -0.63 4.39 -7.53
C VAL A 105 -2.09 4.19 -7.21
N THR A 106 -2.75 3.27 -7.92
CA THR A 106 -4.15 2.87 -7.68
C THR A 106 -4.19 1.54 -6.94
N PRO A 107 -4.66 1.50 -5.67
CA PRO A 107 -4.69 0.28 -4.88
C PRO A 107 -6.06 -0.40 -4.94
N TYR A 108 -6.11 -1.63 -5.46
CA TYR A 108 -7.30 -2.48 -5.48
C TYR A 108 -7.26 -3.50 -4.35
N VAL A 109 -8.37 -3.65 -3.63
CA VAL A 109 -8.52 -4.68 -2.60
C VAL A 109 -9.25 -5.87 -3.22
N GLY A 110 -8.62 -7.04 -3.20
CA GLY A 110 -9.16 -8.26 -3.78
C GLY A 110 -9.19 -9.41 -2.79
N LEU A 111 -10.29 -10.17 -2.78
CA LEU A 111 -10.35 -11.45 -2.10
C LEU A 111 -9.87 -12.53 -3.04
N ILE A 112 -8.91 -13.33 -2.57
CA ILE A 112 -8.33 -14.46 -3.28
C ILE A 112 -8.74 -15.79 -2.63
N PRO A 113 -8.62 -16.93 -3.33
CA PRO A 113 -8.98 -18.24 -2.77
C PRO A 113 -8.20 -18.54 -1.47
N SER A 114 -8.87 -19.16 -0.51
CA SER A 114 -8.26 -19.57 0.77
C SER A 114 -7.17 -20.63 0.60
N ASP A 115 -7.20 -21.40 -0.46
CA ASP A 115 -6.24 -22.44 -0.83
C ASP A 115 -5.18 -21.96 -1.84
N PHE A 116 -5.11 -20.63 -2.08
CA PHE A 116 -4.12 -20.07 -2.99
C PHE A 116 -2.71 -20.37 -2.53
N GLU A 117 -1.92 -20.94 -3.41
CA GLU A 117 -0.47 -21.15 -3.24
C GLU A 117 0.29 -20.32 -4.27
N ALA A 118 1.12 -19.42 -3.78
CA ALA A 118 1.88 -18.54 -4.65
C ALA A 118 2.93 -19.30 -5.46
N LYS A 119 2.98 -19.01 -6.76
CA LYS A 119 4.07 -19.43 -7.65
C LYS A 119 4.95 -18.23 -7.93
N VAL A 120 6.02 -18.15 -7.20
CA VAL A 120 6.93 -16.99 -7.21
C VAL A 120 7.77 -16.99 -8.49
N ASP A 121 7.77 -15.88 -9.22
CA ASP A 121 8.85 -15.61 -10.16
C ASP A 121 10.10 -15.16 -9.39
N SER A 122 11.07 -16.07 -9.26
CA SER A 122 12.29 -15.86 -8.47
C SER A 122 13.23 -14.77 -9.00
N VAL A 123 12.93 -14.18 -10.14
CA VAL A 123 13.72 -13.07 -10.70
C VAL A 123 13.39 -11.77 -9.98
N GLU A 124 12.09 -11.46 -9.81
CA GLU A 124 11.63 -10.22 -9.19
C GLU A 124 11.19 -10.40 -7.74
N THR A 125 10.57 -11.51 -7.40
CA THR A 125 10.04 -11.81 -6.08
C THR A 125 10.89 -12.88 -5.40
N GLU A 126 11.41 -12.59 -4.20
CA GLU A 126 12.19 -13.52 -3.39
C GLU A 126 11.27 -14.49 -2.62
N SER A 127 10.23 -13.94 -2.01
CA SER A 127 9.28 -14.70 -1.21
C SER A 127 7.91 -14.04 -1.16
N VAL A 128 6.91 -14.85 -0.83
CA VAL A 128 5.54 -14.43 -0.53
C VAL A 128 5.22 -14.90 0.88
N PHE A 129 4.54 -14.06 1.64
CA PHE A 129 4.15 -14.38 3.01
C PHE A 129 2.81 -13.75 3.35
N GLU A 130 2.18 -14.31 4.38
CA GLU A 130 0.88 -13.88 4.85
C GLU A 130 0.99 -13.30 6.24
N VAL A 131 0.27 -12.21 6.48
CA VAL A 131 0.23 -11.54 7.79
C VAL A 131 -1.22 -11.46 8.24
N PRO A 132 -1.56 -11.95 9.45
CA PRO A 132 -2.89 -11.73 10.01
C PRO A 132 -3.23 -10.25 10.04
N LEU A 133 -4.40 -9.86 9.51
CA LEU A 133 -4.77 -8.46 9.47
C LEU A 133 -4.89 -7.84 10.87
N GLU A 134 -5.22 -8.67 11.87
CA GLU A 134 -5.24 -8.28 13.28
C GLU A 134 -3.87 -7.80 13.81
N PHE A 135 -2.76 -8.30 13.24
CA PHE A 135 -1.42 -7.85 13.60
C PHE A 135 -1.26 -6.34 13.43
N PHE A 136 -1.84 -5.78 12.37
CA PHE A 136 -1.73 -4.35 12.07
C PHE A 136 -2.64 -3.46 12.93
N LEU A 137 -3.56 -4.05 13.70
CA LEU A 137 -4.43 -3.32 14.63
C LEU A 137 -3.76 -3.06 15.99
N ASP A 138 -2.72 -3.80 16.33
CA ASP A 138 -1.97 -3.60 17.58
C ASP A 138 -0.87 -2.55 17.38
N SER A 139 -1.05 -1.40 18.04
CA SER A 139 -0.10 -0.27 17.99
C SER A 139 1.33 -0.62 18.42
N LYS A 140 1.53 -1.74 19.16
CA LYS A 140 2.87 -2.21 19.53
C LYS A 140 3.71 -2.65 18.35
N HIS A 141 3.08 -3.01 17.24
CA HIS A 141 3.76 -3.44 16.02
C HIS A 141 4.02 -2.28 15.05
N HIS A 142 3.49 -1.10 15.36
CA HIS A 142 3.55 0.09 14.52
C HIS A 142 4.46 1.14 15.14
N TRP A 143 5.33 1.71 14.32
CA TRP A 143 6.10 2.90 14.64
C TRP A 143 6.24 3.79 13.39
N SER A 144 6.58 5.05 13.60
CA SER A 144 6.79 5.98 12.50
C SER A 144 8.06 6.80 12.73
N GLU A 145 8.69 7.18 11.64
CA GLU A 145 9.85 8.06 11.63
C GLU A 145 9.73 9.13 10.54
N VAL A 146 10.53 10.15 10.68
CA VAL A 146 10.63 11.21 9.68
C VAL A 146 11.83 10.96 8.80
N LEU A 147 11.56 10.76 7.52
CA LEU A 147 12.58 10.65 6.49
C LEU A 147 12.68 11.96 5.72
N ASN A 148 13.91 12.42 5.44
CA ASN A 148 14.12 13.55 4.53
C ASN A 148 14.19 13.04 3.09
N HIS A 149 13.19 13.36 2.30
CA HIS A 149 13.16 13.06 0.88
C HIS A 149 13.27 14.36 0.08
N ARG A 150 14.36 14.53 -0.70
CA ARG A 150 14.62 15.75 -1.51
C ARG A 150 14.40 17.06 -0.75
N GLU A 151 14.92 17.15 0.48
CA GLU A 151 14.78 18.30 1.38
C GLU A 151 13.39 18.47 2.01
N TYR A 152 12.44 17.57 1.70
CA TYR A 152 11.13 17.54 2.35
C TYR A 152 11.06 16.37 3.33
N PRO A 153 10.60 16.61 4.55
CA PRO A 153 10.36 15.56 5.50
C PRO A 153 9.05 14.82 5.18
N VAL A 154 9.12 13.51 5.21
CA VAL A 154 8.02 12.60 4.97
C VAL A 154 7.90 11.67 6.16
N ILE A 155 6.69 11.48 6.67
CA ILE A 155 6.44 10.48 7.70
C ILE A 155 6.42 9.10 7.03
N SER A 156 7.32 8.23 7.47
CA SER A 156 7.35 6.82 7.10
C SER A 156 6.76 5.98 8.23
N HIS A 157 5.79 5.17 7.91
CA HIS A 157 5.19 4.20 8.82
C HIS A 157 5.85 2.84 8.64
N HIS A 158 5.98 2.10 9.74
CA HIS A 158 6.65 0.81 9.80
C HIS A 158 5.87 -0.19 10.64
N PHE A 159 5.87 -1.46 10.18
CA PHE A 159 5.42 -2.62 10.93
C PHE A 159 6.49 -3.70 10.88
N LYS A 160 6.88 -4.23 12.03
CA LYS A 160 7.85 -5.32 12.11
C LYS A 160 7.14 -6.64 12.30
N PHE A 161 7.04 -7.42 11.23
CA PHE A 161 6.48 -8.78 11.27
C PHE A 161 7.59 -9.80 11.09
N GLN A 162 7.91 -10.56 12.14
CA GLN A 162 9.04 -11.48 12.15
C GLN A 162 10.35 -10.76 11.74
N HIS A 163 10.97 -11.17 10.65
CA HIS A 163 12.16 -10.55 10.08
C HIS A 163 11.86 -9.50 8.99
N TYR A 164 10.59 -9.38 8.59
CA TYR A 164 10.16 -8.42 7.57
C TYR A 164 9.95 -7.03 8.17
N ASP A 165 10.44 -6.02 7.48
CA ASP A 165 10.10 -4.62 7.73
C ASP A 165 9.14 -4.15 6.64
N ILE A 166 7.90 -3.85 7.03
CA ILE A 166 6.83 -3.40 6.15
C ILE A 166 6.71 -1.89 6.34
N TRP A 167 7.16 -1.11 5.36
CA TRP A 167 7.28 0.33 5.52
C TRP A 167 6.89 1.13 4.27
N GLY A 168 6.94 2.45 4.39
CA GLY A 168 6.73 3.37 3.28
C GLY A 168 5.32 3.27 2.68
N LEU A 169 5.24 3.18 1.35
CA LEU A 169 3.95 3.13 0.64
C LEU A 169 3.12 1.90 1.05
N THR A 170 3.76 0.75 1.25
CA THR A 170 3.07 -0.47 1.66
C THR A 170 2.40 -0.31 3.01
N ALA A 171 3.12 0.19 4.01
CA ALA A 171 2.55 0.47 5.33
C ALA A 171 1.42 1.52 5.25
N LYS A 172 1.59 2.58 4.45
CA LYS A 172 0.56 3.61 4.24
C LYS A 172 -0.72 3.03 3.63
N LEU A 173 -0.61 2.12 2.67
CA LEU A 173 -1.75 1.43 2.08
C LEU A 173 -2.46 0.49 3.07
N ILE A 174 -1.69 -0.20 3.93
CA ILE A 174 -2.25 -1.03 5.01
C ILE A 174 -3.07 -0.15 5.95
N LEU A 175 -2.49 0.95 6.42
CA LEU A 175 -3.17 1.88 7.32
C LEU A 175 -4.46 2.41 6.69
N ARG A 176 -4.42 2.77 5.40
CA ARG A 176 -5.62 3.22 4.68
C ARG A 176 -6.67 2.13 4.54
N LEU A 177 -6.26 0.87 4.32
CA LEU A 177 -7.18 -0.27 4.33
C LEU A 177 -7.85 -0.45 5.70
N LEU A 178 -7.11 -0.31 6.79
CA LEU A 178 -7.67 -0.40 8.15
C LEU A 178 -8.66 0.74 8.43
N GLU A 179 -8.32 1.95 8.03
CA GLU A 179 -9.18 3.12 8.20
C GLU A 179 -10.49 2.97 7.41
N VAL A 180 -10.41 2.69 6.11
CA VAL A 180 -11.59 2.56 5.25
C VAL A 180 -12.35 1.27 5.53
N GLY A 181 -11.63 0.15 5.58
CA GLY A 181 -12.23 -1.18 5.67
C GLY A 181 -12.76 -1.51 7.07
N LEU A 182 -12.10 -1.05 8.12
CA LEU A 182 -12.45 -1.37 9.50
C LEU A 182 -12.89 -0.15 10.32
N GLN A 183 -12.84 1.07 9.74
CA GLN A 183 -13.05 2.33 10.46
C GLN A 183 -12.13 2.40 11.70
N HIS A 184 -10.91 1.90 11.54
CA HIS A 184 -9.89 1.90 12.56
C HIS A 184 -8.94 3.05 12.29
N GLN A 185 -8.86 3.98 13.24
CA GLN A 185 -7.87 5.06 13.22
C GLN A 185 -6.78 4.68 14.22
N PRO A 186 -5.65 4.18 13.73
CA PRO A 186 -4.56 3.86 14.64
C PRO A 186 -3.97 5.14 15.24
N ASP A 187 -3.58 5.07 16.50
CA ASP A 187 -2.76 6.09 17.11
C ASP A 187 -1.35 5.98 16.50
N TYR A 188 -0.90 7.05 15.86
CA TYR A 188 0.42 7.09 15.22
C TYR A 188 1.41 7.87 16.11
N PRO A 189 2.11 7.23 17.04
CA PRO A 189 3.17 7.91 17.74
C PRO A 189 4.29 8.25 16.76
N ILE A 190 4.43 9.55 16.47
CA ILE A 190 5.61 10.03 15.77
C ILE A 190 6.75 10.00 16.79
N HIS A 191 7.69 9.08 16.63
CA HIS A 191 8.85 8.94 17.49
C HIS A 191 9.91 10.04 17.27
N HIS A 192 9.49 11.24 16.89
CA HIS A 192 10.39 12.38 16.79
C HIS A 192 9.96 13.48 17.74
N PRO A 193 10.65 13.67 18.88
CA PRO A 193 10.27 14.68 19.89
C PRO A 193 10.38 16.15 19.42
N GLN A 194 10.77 16.38 18.19
CA GLN A 194 10.95 17.70 17.57
C GLN A 194 10.30 17.79 16.19
N ALA A 195 9.24 17.02 15.94
CA ALA A 195 8.49 17.16 14.70
C ALA A 195 8.03 18.61 14.53
N PRO A 196 8.45 19.32 13.46
CA PRO A 196 8.00 20.69 13.26
C PRO A 196 6.49 20.72 13.00
N PRO A 197 5.80 21.83 13.30
CA PRO A 197 4.33 21.93 13.16
C PRO A 197 3.77 21.57 11.78
N TRP A 198 4.57 21.74 10.72
CA TRP A 198 4.17 21.38 9.34
C TRP A 198 4.18 19.86 9.08
N MET A 199 4.71 19.02 9.97
CA MET A 199 4.53 17.55 9.89
C MET A 199 3.09 17.12 10.14
N GLU A 200 2.35 17.86 10.97
CA GLU A 200 0.91 17.64 11.15
C GLU A 200 0.16 17.98 9.85
N MET A 201 0.66 18.96 9.08
CA MET A 201 0.10 19.34 7.79
C MET A 201 0.35 18.26 6.72
N ALA A 202 1.50 17.56 6.75
CA ALA A 202 1.78 16.46 5.83
C ALA A 202 0.81 15.26 5.99
N GLN A 203 0.14 15.13 7.14
CA GLN A 203 -0.93 14.13 7.36
C GLN A 203 -2.20 14.48 6.57
N HIS A 204 -2.39 15.74 6.18
CA HIS A 204 -3.53 16.25 5.43
C HIS A 204 -3.18 16.58 3.98
N PHE A 205 -1.99 16.14 3.53
CA PHE A 205 -1.53 16.40 2.17
C PHE A 205 -2.38 15.63 1.17
N ASP A 206 -3.14 16.35 0.35
CA ASP A 206 -4.05 15.77 -0.65
C ASP A 206 -3.34 15.27 -1.93
N GLY A 207 -2.00 15.36 -1.96
CA GLY A 207 -1.17 14.82 -3.04
C GLY A 207 -1.12 15.65 -4.30
N THR A 208 -1.64 16.89 -4.31
CA THR A 208 -1.59 17.76 -5.49
C THR A 208 -0.31 18.61 -5.51
N GLU A 209 0.28 18.84 -6.72
CA GLU A 209 1.44 19.73 -6.90
C GLU A 209 1.10 21.19 -6.53
N GLU A 210 -0.16 21.61 -6.66
CA GLU A 210 -0.62 22.95 -6.28
C GLU A 210 -0.58 23.16 -4.77
N SER A 211 -0.98 22.16 -3.97
CA SER A 211 -0.91 22.25 -2.51
C SER A 211 0.55 22.29 -2.05
N LEU A 212 1.44 21.50 -2.67
CA LEU A 212 2.89 21.55 -2.41
C LEU A 212 3.48 22.94 -2.71
N SER A 213 3.11 23.51 -3.86
CA SER A 213 3.62 24.81 -4.32
C SER A 213 3.08 25.99 -3.51
N ALA A 214 1.86 25.90 -2.98
CA ALA A 214 1.26 26.92 -2.14
C ALA A 214 1.87 26.97 -0.74
N GLU A 215 2.11 25.81 -0.13
CA GLU A 215 2.70 25.72 1.22
C GLU A 215 4.17 26.09 1.26
N ILE A 216 4.93 25.77 0.20
CA ILE A 216 6.36 26.21 0.07
C ILE A 216 6.47 27.74 0.00
N LYS A 217 5.48 28.42 -0.60
CA LYS A 217 5.46 29.90 -0.69
C LYS A 217 5.08 30.58 0.61
N GLN A 218 4.38 29.90 1.52
CA GLN A 218 3.98 30.46 2.82
C GLN A 218 5.02 30.24 3.93
N SER A 219 6.00 29.32 3.74
CA SER A 219 7.06 29.03 4.70
C SER A 219 8.39 29.77 4.45
N LYS A 220 8.40 30.73 3.52
CA LYS A 220 9.50 31.68 3.30
C LYS A 220 9.09 33.08 3.74
#